data_3bee02b4307954d5265f274277080c4b
#
_entry.id   3bee02b4307954d5265f274277080c4b
#
_cell.length_a   1.000
_cell.length_b   1.000
_cell.length_c   1.000
_cell.angle_alpha   90.00
_cell.angle_beta   90.00
_cell.angle_gamma   90.00
#
_symmetry.space_group_name_H-M   'P 1'
#
loop_
_entity.id
_entity.type
_entity.pdbx_description
1 polymer ?
#
loop_
_entity_poly.entity_id
_entity_poly.type
_entity_poly.pdbx_seq_one_letter_code
_entity_poly.pdbx_strand_id
1 'polypeptide(L)'
;RKVWVIRKGATPCHPGQESFVGGSMGDISVVIRGKDTPAARASLYSTVHGAGRIMSRTQAAGRWKRVGKKRVRVGGLISQQEMEKRVAAYGVELRGGGPDEAPDVYRKLQEVLDAHADTIDILYTLKPIGVAMAPADLFDPYKD
;
A
#
# COMPACT_ATOMS: atom_id res chain seq x y z
N ARG A 1 22.70 23.37 8.61
CA ARG A 1 21.67 23.39 9.68
C ARG A 1 21.35 21.96 10.09
N LYS A 2 21.39 21.64 11.38
CA LYS A 2 20.99 20.32 11.92
C LYS A 2 19.48 20.31 12.13
N VAL A 3 18.78 19.30 11.61
CA VAL A 3 17.32 19.17 11.70
C VAL A 3 16.92 17.74 12.13
N TRP A 4 15.77 17.61 12.76
CA TRP A 4 15.11 16.34 13.00
C TRP A 4 14.08 16.10 11.91
N VAL A 5 14.10 14.92 11.29
CA VAL A 5 13.15 14.53 10.22
C VAL A 5 12.23 13.44 10.75
N ILE A 6 10.95 13.79 10.89
CA ILE A 6 9.88 12.84 11.25
C ILE A 6 9.17 12.41 9.97
N ARG A 7 9.03 11.11 9.76
CA ARG A 7 8.38 10.53 8.57
C ARG A 7 7.16 9.71 8.96
N LYS A 8 6.02 9.99 8.30
CA LYS A 8 4.80 9.19 8.32
C LYS A 8 4.28 9.09 6.90
N GLY A 9 4.06 7.87 6.39
CA GLY A 9 3.72 7.67 4.99
C GLY A 9 4.89 7.88 4.03
N ALA A 10 6.09 7.99 4.56
CA ALA A 10 7.35 8.10 3.85
C ALA A 10 8.43 7.27 4.53
N THR A 11 9.46 6.89 3.80
CA THR A 11 10.62 6.14 4.30
C THR A 11 11.91 6.92 4.05
N PRO A 12 12.96 6.76 4.87
CA PRO A 12 14.27 7.32 4.58
C PRO A 12 14.87 6.64 3.34
N CYS A 13 15.53 7.43 2.51
CA CYS A 13 16.19 6.95 1.30
C CYS A 13 17.45 7.80 1.04
N HIS A 14 18.47 7.64 1.91
CA HIS A 14 19.73 8.34 1.78
C HIS A 14 20.53 7.81 0.57
N PRO A 15 21.48 8.57 0.04
CA PRO A 15 22.33 8.12 -1.07
C PRO A 15 22.96 6.76 -0.79
N GLY A 16 22.75 5.80 -1.71
CA GLY A 16 23.22 4.43 -1.58
C GLY A 16 22.42 3.53 -0.63
N GLN A 17 21.50 4.08 0.15
CA GLN A 17 20.64 3.28 1.02
C GLN A 17 19.64 2.48 0.20
N GLU A 18 19.55 1.18 0.47
CA GLU A 18 18.54 0.31 -0.10
C GLU A 18 17.31 0.26 0.82
N SER A 19 16.12 0.23 0.20
CA SER A 19 14.84 0.19 0.88
C SER A 19 13.83 -0.60 0.06
N PHE A 20 12.78 -1.08 0.72
CA PHE A 20 11.66 -1.78 0.08
C PHE A 20 10.45 -0.87 -0.01
N VAL A 21 9.76 -0.88 -1.17
CA VAL A 21 8.48 -0.19 -1.36
C VAL A 21 7.44 -1.21 -1.83
N GLY A 22 6.39 -1.38 -1.04
CA GLY A 22 5.33 -2.34 -1.31
C GLY A 22 4.21 -1.77 -2.18
N GLY A 23 3.73 -2.58 -3.11
CA GLY A 23 2.49 -2.35 -3.83
C GLY A 23 1.26 -2.89 -3.08
N SER A 24 0.11 -2.88 -3.74
CA SER A 24 -1.11 -3.53 -3.27
C SER A 24 -1.08 -5.04 -3.50
N MET A 25 -2.13 -5.77 -3.07
CA MET A 25 -2.22 -7.24 -3.13
C MET A 25 -1.98 -7.88 -4.51
N GLY A 26 -2.15 -7.16 -5.59
CA GLY A 26 -1.94 -7.68 -6.96
C GLY A 26 -0.92 -6.86 -7.75
N ASP A 27 -0.30 -5.87 -7.13
CA ASP A 27 0.66 -4.98 -7.78
C ASP A 27 2.10 -5.39 -7.48
N ILE A 28 3.04 -4.84 -8.23
CA ILE A 28 4.47 -5.04 -8.00
C ILE A 28 4.91 -4.45 -6.65
N SER A 29 6.03 -4.94 -6.16
CA SER A 29 6.83 -4.30 -5.11
C SER A 29 8.24 -4.11 -5.61
N VAL A 30 9.01 -3.19 -5.04
CA VAL A 30 10.36 -2.90 -5.53
C VAL A 30 11.37 -2.79 -4.41
N VAL A 31 12.61 -3.17 -4.72
CA VAL A 31 13.79 -2.77 -3.95
C VAL A 31 14.39 -1.57 -4.66
N ILE A 32 14.59 -0.50 -3.93
CA ILE A 32 15.10 0.77 -4.44
C ILE A 32 16.42 1.14 -3.76
N ARG A 33 17.16 2.04 -4.42
CA ARG A 33 18.36 2.69 -3.85
C ARG A 33 18.23 4.20 -3.96
N GLY A 34 18.52 4.93 -2.88
CA GLY A 34 18.52 6.38 -2.85
C GLY A 34 19.61 7.02 -3.69
N LYS A 35 19.27 8.08 -4.39
CA LYS A 35 20.17 8.93 -5.18
C LYS A 35 20.63 10.15 -4.37
N ASP A 36 21.77 10.75 -4.79
CA ASP A 36 22.21 12.06 -4.33
C ASP A 36 21.94 13.13 -5.39
N THR A 37 20.72 13.58 -5.47
CA THR A 37 20.27 14.60 -6.42
C THR A 37 19.75 15.84 -5.69
N PRO A 38 19.60 16.99 -6.36
CA PRO A 38 18.96 18.17 -5.77
C PRO A 38 17.53 17.86 -5.28
N ALA A 39 16.75 17.06 -6.00
CA ALA A 39 15.40 16.63 -5.61
C ALA A 39 15.42 15.76 -4.34
N ALA A 40 16.36 14.81 -4.25
CA ALA A 40 16.52 13.98 -3.06
C ALA A 40 16.92 14.80 -1.82
N ARG A 41 17.81 15.80 -1.98
CA ARG A 41 18.17 16.73 -0.91
C ARG A 41 16.99 17.60 -0.48
N ALA A 42 16.21 18.10 -1.43
CA ALA A 42 15.02 18.92 -1.17
C ALA A 42 13.95 18.13 -0.39
N SER A 43 13.80 16.83 -0.64
CA SER A 43 12.91 15.94 0.10
C SER A 43 13.50 15.44 1.44
N LEU A 44 14.67 15.95 1.85
CA LEU A 44 15.42 15.49 3.03
C LEU A 44 15.69 13.98 2.98
N TYR A 45 16.03 13.49 1.79
CA TYR A 45 16.23 12.07 1.51
C TYR A 45 15.06 11.18 1.96
N SER A 46 13.84 11.62 1.66
CA SER A 46 12.62 10.88 1.92
C SER A 46 12.00 10.40 0.61
N THR A 47 11.44 9.19 0.61
CA THR A 47 10.69 8.63 -0.51
C THR A 47 9.40 8.00 -0.05
N VAL A 48 8.58 7.52 -0.97
CA VAL A 48 7.31 6.84 -0.67
C VAL A 48 7.54 5.54 0.10
N HIS A 49 6.61 5.16 0.97
CA HIS A 49 6.65 3.85 1.65
C HIS A 49 5.76 2.80 0.97
N GLY A 50 4.94 3.20 -0.01
CA GLY A 50 4.01 2.34 -0.75
C GLY A 50 3.23 3.13 -1.79
N ALA A 51 2.28 2.48 -2.47
CA ALA A 51 1.52 3.06 -3.57
C ALA A 51 0.59 4.22 -3.17
N GLY A 52 0.15 4.27 -1.93
CA GLY A 52 -0.81 5.26 -1.45
C GLY A 52 -2.24 4.96 -1.88
N ARG A 53 -3.19 5.28 -1.00
CA ARG A 53 -4.62 5.02 -1.23
C ARG A 53 -5.26 6.13 -2.06
N ILE A 54 -6.21 5.75 -2.91
CA ILE A 54 -7.12 6.66 -3.63
C ILE A 54 -8.54 6.60 -3.06
N MET A 55 -8.81 5.64 -2.18
CA MET A 55 -10.12 5.41 -1.58
C MET A 55 -9.96 5.12 -0.09
N SER A 56 -10.84 5.66 0.75
CA SER A 56 -10.82 5.36 2.18
C SER A 56 -11.27 3.93 2.46
N ARG A 57 -10.88 3.38 3.61
CA ARG A 57 -11.31 2.03 4.04
C ARG A 57 -12.84 1.91 4.11
N THR A 58 -13.50 2.94 4.63
CA THR A 58 -14.95 3.01 4.74
C THR A 58 -15.65 3.08 3.37
N GLN A 59 -15.11 3.82 2.41
CA GLN A 59 -15.64 3.83 1.05
C GLN A 59 -15.49 2.46 0.38
N ALA A 60 -14.35 1.83 0.52
CA ALA A 60 -14.08 0.52 -0.08
C ALA A 60 -14.96 -0.59 0.52
N ALA A 61 -14.86 -0.81 1.82
CA ALA A 61 -15.46 -1.97 2.49
C ALA A 61 -16.77 -1.69 3.24
N GLY A 62 -17.20 -0.42 3.32
CA GLY A 62 -18.38 -0.02 4.09
C GLY A 62 -18.12 0.21 5.57
N ARG A 63 -19.16 0.65 6.26
CA ARG A 63 -19.15 0.91 7.70
C ARG A 63 -19.57 -0.32 8.49
N TRP A 64 -18.99 -0.51 9.66
CA TRP A 64 -19.42 -1.53 10.58
C TRP A 64 -20.79 -1.21 11.16
N LYS A 65 -21.76 -2.12 10.97
CA LYS A 65 -23.06 -2.09 11.63
C LYS A 65 -23.28 -3.35 12.46
N ARG A 66 -23.95 -3.20 13.59
CA ARG A 66 -24.41 -4.33 14.40
C ARG A 66 -25.74 -4.84 13.84
N VAL A 67 -25.78 -6.12 13.50
CA VAL A 67 -27.00 -6.82 13.06
C VAL A 67 -27.18 -8.03 14.00
N GLY A 68 -28.09 -7.89 14.96
CA GLY A 68 -28.24 -8.86 16.06
C GLY A 68 -26.97 -8.95 16.92
N LYS A 69 -26.37 -10.16 17.00
CA LYS A 69 -25.13 -10.42 17.76
C LYS A 69 -23.86 -10.25 16.93
N LYS A 70 -24.00 -10.02 15.61
CA LYS A 70 -22.84 -9.92 14.69
C LYS A 70 -22.59 -8.47 14.28
N ARG A 71 -21.33 -8.16 13.98
CA ARG A 71 -20.94 -6.95 13.23
C ARG A 71 -20.74 -7.31 11.77
N VAL A 72 -21.31 -6.50 10.87
CA VAL A 72 -21.19 -6.66 9.43
C VAL A 72 -20.83 -5.33 8.79
N ARG A 73 -20.12 -5.35 7.67
CA ARG A 73 -19.86 -4.14 6.88
C ARG A 73 -21.02 -3.89 5.92
N VAL A 74 -21.41 -2.63 5.75
CA VAL A 74 -22.54 -2.21 4.89
C VAL A 74 -22.16 -0.96 4.09
N GLY A 75 -22.59 -0.92 2.82
CA GLY A 75 -22.45 0.25 1.96
C GLY A 75 -21.03 0.47 1.42
N GLY A 76 -20.21 -0.59 1.33
CA GLY A 76 -18.93 -0.54 0.64
C GLY A 76 -19.09 -0.58 -0.87
N LEU A 77 -18.15 0.02 -1.59
CA LEU A 77 -18.09 0.00 -3.06
C LEU A 77 -17.51 -1.31 -3.63
N ILE A 78 -16.78 -2.04 -2.81
CA ILE A 78 -16.10 -3.29 -3.19
C ILE A 78 -16.61 -4.40 -2.29
N SER A 79 -17.10 -5.48 -2.89
CA SER A 79 -17.46 -6.69 -2.14
C SER A 79 -16.23 -7.59 -1.92
N GLN A 80 -16.32 -8.48 -0.92
CA GLN A 80 -15.27 -9.48 -0.67
C GLN A 80 -15.03 -10.35 -1.91
N GLN A 81 -16.10 -10.79 -2.56
CA GLN A 81 -16.03 -11.64 -3.75
C GLN A 81 -15.36 -10.93 -4.95
N GLU A 82 -15.65 -9.65 -5.16
CA GLU A 82 -15.00 -8.86 -6.22
C GLU A 82 -13.51 -8.70 -5.95
N MET A 83 -13.12 -8.40 -4.72
CA MET A 83 -11.71 -8.30 -4.34
C MET A 83 -10.99 -9.63 -4.60
N GLU A 84 -11.52 -10.75 -4.11
CA GLU A 84 -10.94 -12.08 -4.28
C GLU A 84 -10.79 -12.45 -5.77
N LYS A 85 -11.82 -12.19 -6.57
CA LYS A 85 -11.78 -12.40 -8.03
C LYS A 85 -10.67 -11.57 -8.70
N ARG A 86 -10.50 -10.32 -8.31
CA ARG A 86 -9.46 -9.44 -8.86
C ARG A 86 -8.07 -9.89 -8.47
N VAL A 87 -7.86 -10.27 -7.20
CA VAL A 87 -6.56 -10.78 -6.74
C VAL A 87 -6.21 -12.09 -7.44
N ALA A 88 -7.18 -12.99 -7.59
CA ALA A 88 -7.00 -14.25 -8.32
C ALA A 88 -6.63 -14.01 -9.79
N ALA A 89 -7.19 -12.98 -10.45
CA ALA A 89 -6.85 -12.62 -11.83
C ALA A 89 -5.38 -12.16 -12.00
N TYR A 90 -4.73 -11.71 -10.94
CA TYR A 90 -3.28 -11.44 -10.91
C TYR A 90 -2.42 -12.69 -10.69
N GLY A 91 -3.04 -13.86 -10.47
CA GLY A 91 -2.34 -15.11 -10.16
C GLY A 91 -1.80 -15.17 -8.72
N VAL A 92 -2.38 -14.40 -7.81
CA VAL A 92 -1.95 -14.29 -6.42
C VAL A 92 -2.83 -15.16 -5.52
N GLU A 93 -2.19 -16.00 -4.72
CA GLU A 93 -2.87 -16.75 -3.66
C GLU A 93 -3.16 -15.83 -2.48
N LEU A 94 -4.43 -15.67 -2.10
CA LEU A 94 -4.86 -14.78 -1.02
C LEU A 94 -5.31 -15.57 0.21
N ARG A 95 -4.78 -15.21 1.37
CA ARG A 95 -5.22 -15.68 2.69
C ARG A 95 -5.59 -14.49 3.56
N GLY A 96 -6.86 -14.37 3.94
CA GLY A 96 -7.38 -13.23 4.69
C GLY A 96 -7.55 -11.98 3.82
N GLY A 97 -7.49 -10.81 4.46
CA GLY A 97 -7.72 -9.53 3.79
C GLY A 97 -9.20 -9.20 3.61
N GLY A 98 -9.50 -7.91 3.49
CA GLY A 98 -10.84 -7.39 3.26
C GLY A 98 -10.89 -6.39 2.11
N PRO A 99 -12.10 -6.00 1.67
CA PRO A 99 -12.29 -5.09 0.55
C PRO A 99 -11.61 -3.72 0.73
N ASP A 100 -11.32 -3.35 1.98
CA ASP A 100 -10.57 -2.14 2.30
C ASP A 100 -9.09 -2.20 1.88
N GLU A 101 -8.58 -3.38 1.52
CA GLU A 101 -7.23 -3.60 1.01
C GLU A 101 -7.21 -4.05 -0.46
N ALA A 102 -8.35 -4.01 -1.14
CA ALA A 102 -8.45 -4.39 -2.55
C ALA A 102 -7.45 -3.61 -3.44
N PRO A 103 -6.94 -4.20 -4.52
CA PRO A 103 -5.99 -3.53 -5.43
C PRO A 103 -6.47 -2.17 -5.91
N ASP A 104 -7.75 -2.02 -6.21
CA ASP A 104 -8.35 -0.78 -6.73
C ASP A 104 -8.46 0.36 -5.70
N VAL A 105 -8.16 0.08 -4.46
CA VAL A 105 -8.13 1.11 -3.40
C VAL A 105 -6.83 1.92 -3.43
N TYR A 106 -5.84 1.43 -4.16
CA TYR A 106 -4.49 1.99 -4.24
C TYR A 106 -4.15 2.49 -5.63
N ARG A 107 -3.21 3.44 -5.71
CA ARG A 107 -2.56 3.80 -6.97
C ARG A 107 -1.76 2.61 -7.49
N LYS A 108 -1.51 2.57 -8.79
CA LYS A 108 -0.51 1.66 -9.33
C LYS A 108 0.87 2.10 -8.88
N LEU A 109 1.66 1.15 -8.34
CA LEU A 109 2.97 1.49 -7.79
C LEU A 109 3.89 2.07 -8.86
N GLN A 110 3.83 1.59 -10.10
CA GLN A 110 4.65 2.12 -11.18
C GLN A 110 4.45 3.62 -11.40
N GLU A 111 3.20 4.12 -11.39
CA GLU A 111 2.91 5.55 -11.55
C GLU A 111 3.54 6.39 -10.43
N VAL A 112 3.55 5.85 -9.22
CA VAL A 112 4.17 6.51 -8.06
C VAL A 112 5.69 6.51 -8.19
N LEU A 113 6.29 5.40 -8.63
CA LEU A 113 7.73 5.28 -8.83
C LEU A 113 8.24 6.20 -9.93
N ASP A 114 7.49 6.35 -11.02
CA ASP A 114 7.84 7.25 -12.14
C ASP A 114 7.96 8.70 -11.66
N ALA A 115 7.07 9.13 -10.74
CA ALA A 115 7.15 10.45 -10.11
C ALA A 115 8.36 10.64 -9.17
N HIS A 116 9.03 9.54 -8.80
CA HIS A 116 10.22 9.55 -7.92
C HIS A 116 11.53 9.21 -8.65
N ALA A 117 11.51 9.10 -9.98
CA ALA A 117 12.66 8.69 -10.80
C ALA A 117 13.94 9.53 -10.57
N ASP A 118 13.78 10.80 -10.20
CA ASP A 118 14.91 11.69 -9.89
C ASP A 118 15.53 11.42 -8.51
N THR A 119 14.87 10.71 -7.62
CA THR A 119 15.31 10.53 -6.23
C THR A 119 15.73 9.11 -5.90
N ILE A 120 15.33 8.13 -6.70
CA ILE A 120 15.59 6.70 -6.48
C ILE A 120 16.00 5.99 -7.76
N ASP A 121 16.74 4.89 -7.60
CA ASP A 121 16.92 3.84 -8.60
C ASP A 121 16.12 2.61 -8.19
N ILE A 122 15.47 1.95 -9.15
CA ILE A 122 14.82 0.66 -8.94
C ILE A 122 15.85 -0.43 -9.20
N LEU A 123 16.18 -1.22 -8.18
CA LEU A 123 17.14 -2.31 -8.28
C LEU A 123 16.48 -3.62 -8.71
N TYR A 124 15.35 -3.93 -8.08
CA TYR A 124 14.60 -5.16 -8.34
C TYR A 124 13.10 -4.87 -8.32
N THR A 125 12.40 -5.51 -9.24
CA THR A 125 10.93 -5.55 -9.26
C THR A 125 10.46 -6.95 -8.90
N LEU A 126 9.57 -7.03 -7.91
CA LEU A 126 9.01 -8.26 -7.37
C LEU A 126 7.53 -8.34 -7.72
N LYS A 127 7.07 -9.51 -8.14
CA LYS A 127 5.64 -9.80 -8.33
C LYS A 127 5.17 -10.67 -7.18
N PRO A 128 4.03 -10.36 -6.53
CA PRO A 128 3.49 -11.20 -5.48
C PRO A 128 3.02 -12.54 -6.06
N ILE A 129 3.30 -13.64 -5.38
CA ILE A 129 2.77 -14.97 -5.64
C ILE A 129 1.72 -15.36 -4.61
N GLY A 130 1.75 -14.73 -3.46
CA GLY A 130 0.80 -14.92 -2.37
C GLY A 130 0.81 -13.76 -1.41
N VAL A 131 -0.34 -13.54 -0.76
CA VAL A 131 -0.56 -12.50 0.26
C VAL A 131 -1.29 -13.12 1.45
N ALA A 132 -0.75 -12.92 2.64
CA ALA A 132 -1.37 -13.31 3.90
C ALA A 132 -1.67 -12.05 4.74
N MET A 133 -2.92 -11.88 5.14
CA MET A 133 -3.40 -10.73 5.90
C MET A 133 -4.33 -11.20 7.03
N ALA A 134 -4.63 -10.30 7.97
CA ALA A 134 -5.64 -10.56 8.98
C ALA A 134 -7.01 -10.86 8.35
N PRO A 135 -7.85 -11.73 8.96
CA PRO A 135 -9.19 -12.02 8.47
C PRO A 135 -10.03 -10.75 8.26
N ALA A 136 -10.88 -10.75 7.23
CA ALA A 136 -11.72 -9.61 6.87
C ALA A 136 -12.75 -9.22 7.94
N ASP A 137 -13.18 -10.17 8.76
CA ASP A 137 -14.14 -10.03 9.84
C ASP A 137 -13.51 -9.62 11.17
N LEU A 138 -12.18 -9.55 11.25
CA LEU A 138 -11.49 -9.08 12.44
C LEU A 138 -11.75 -7.58 12.62
N PHE A 139 -12.40 -7.23 13.73
CA PHE A 139 -12.59 -5.85 14.12
C PHE A 139 -11.33 -5.33 14.82
N ASP A 140 -10.68 -4.36 14.20
CA ASP A 140 -9.58 -3.61 14.78
C ASP A 140 -10.06 -2.20 15.15
N PRO A 141 -10.11 -1.82 16.44
CA PRO A 141 -10.56 -0.50 16.86
C PRO A 141 -9.58 0.63 16.47
N TYR A 142 -8.35 0.30 16.12
CA TYR A 142 -7.30 1.25 15.74
C TYR A 142 -7.11 1.35 14.22
N LYS A 143 -7.85 0.59 13.44
CA LYS A 143 -7.80 0.62 11.98
C LYS A 143 -8.70 1.76 11.47
N ASP A 144 -8.10 2.78 10.89
CA ASP A 144 -8.76 3.96 10.29
C ASP A 144 -9.79 3.60 9.22
#